data_ceda59cd423f41ae2d5ca84b9773fd11
#
_entry.id   ceda59cd423f41ae2d5ca84b9773fd11
#
_cell.length_a   1.000
_cell.length_b   1.000
_cell.length_c   1.000
_cell.angle_alpha   90.00
_cell.angle_beta   90.00
_cell.angle_gamma   90.00
#
_symmetry.space_group_name_H-M   'P 1'
#
loop_
_entity.id
_entity.type
_entity.pdbx_description
1 polymer ?
#
loop_
_entity_poly.entity_id
_entity_poly.type
_entity_poly.pdbx_seq_one_letter_code
_entity_poly.pdbx_strand_id
1 'polypeptide(L)'
;MMDFIFSRVVPFLCLITLSFNSLSNSPGSSTDKIPYPAFTANYQAQWKGGWFPITVDAVRTLTYDDKGNGELKFMADSSIAGLEEISNFTWQDNQIKPLQYRYLRTGLFKEPDRDQRFNWLQKNITNGETQQEFKGHWHNEVQDNLSYNLQAGIDLKNGKTQFSYPVFDRKKIKSFDFQLVGFEALNTQVGKLRTVKVELIESKKKSKKKTFIWFAQDYDYLLVRLKQKQKDGQVYEINLTAAEINGKTLK
;
A
#
# COMPACT_ATOMS: atom_id res chain seq x y z
N MET A 1 -43.86 -42.32 -33.89
CA MET A 1 -44.96 -43.13 -33.36
C MET A 1 -45.47 -42.38 -32.17
N MET A 2 -46.42 -41.54 -32.52
CA MET A 2 -47.79 -41.55 -31.98
C MET A 2 -47.80 -41.17 -30.50
N ASP A 3 -48.47 -40.26 -30.04
CA ASP A 3 -49.63 -39.44 -30.37
C ASP A 3 -50.23 -38.94 -29.05
N PHE A 4 -50.72 -37.70 -29.06
CA PHE A 4 -52.03 -37.22 -28.56
C PHE A 4 -52.24 -37.19 -27.01
N ILE A 5 -52.90 -36.26 -26.36
CA ILE A 5 -54.04 -35.36 -26.71
C ILE A 5 -54.23 -34.28 -25.66
N PHE A 6 -54.54 -33.06 -26.09
CA PHE A 6 -55.42 -32.02 -25.56
C PHE A 6 -56.04 -32.08 -24.15
N SER A 7 -56.01 -30.93 -23.44
CA SER A 7 -57.26 -30.28 -23.08
C SER A 7 -57.04 -28.82 -22.61
N ARG A 8 -57.82 -27.93 -23.19
CA ARG A 8 -57.99 -26.50 -22.88
C ARG A 8 -58.77 -26.31 -21.59
N VAL A 9 -58.45 -25.24 -20.81
CA VAL A 9 -59.43 -24.27 -20.27
C VAL A 9 -58.71 -22.95 -19.94
N VAL A 10 -59.21 -21.87 -20.53
CA VAL A 10 -59.06 -20.44 -20.18
C VAL A 10 -60.47 -20.05 -19.71
N PRO A 11 -60.73 -19.02 -18.91
CA PRO A 11 -60.00 -17.82 -18.48
C PRO A 11 -60.25 -17.43 -17.01
N PHE A 12 -59.45 -16.52 -16.45
CA PHE A 12 -60.00 -15.34 -15.76
C PHE A 12 -58.93 -14.24 -15.65
N LEU A 13 -59.26 -13.15 -16.25
CA LEU A 13 -58.48 -11.90 -16.30
C LEU A 13 -58.70 -11.15 -14.98
N CYS A 14 -57.66 -10.94 -14.24
CA CYS A 14 -57.71 -9.95 -13.17
C CYS A 14 -56.47 -9.05 -13.33
N LEU A 15 -56.70 -7.87 -13.91
CA LEU A 15 -55.73 -6.79 -13.99
C LEU A 15 -55.53 -6.22 -12.59
N ILE A 16 -54.42 -6.55 -11.97
CA ILE A 16 -53.87 -5.78 -10.82
C ILE A 16 -52.76 -4.93 -11.39
N THR A 17 -52.98 -3.65 -11.58
CA THR A 17 -51.97 -2.65 -11.86
C THR A 17 -51.15 -2.41 -10.59
N LEU A 18 -50.09 -3.14 -10.44
CA LEU A 18 -49.04 -2.82 -9.46
C LEU A 18 -48.20 -1.70 -10.04
N SER A 19 -48.41 -0.49 -9.53
CA SER A 19 -47.53 0.65 -9.75
C SER A 19 -46.19 0.35 -9.07
N PHE A 20 -45.22 -0.14 -9.84
CA PHE A 20 -43.82 -0.16 -9.39
C PHE A 20 -43.31 1.27 -9.35
N ASN A 21 -43.27 1.85 -8.15
CA ASN A 21 -42.42 2.98 -7.90
C ASN A 21 -40.99 2.48 -8.02
N SER A 22 -40.37 2.71 -9.14
CA SER A 22 -38.94 2.56 -9.35
C SER A 22 -38.25 3.62 -8.50
N LEU A 23 -37.90 3.28 -7.27
CA LEU A 23 -36.85 3.99 -6.56
C LEU A 23 -35.58 3.78 -7.37
N SER A 24 -35.27 4.73 -8.23
CA SER A 24 -33.95 4.87 -8.82
C SER A 24 -32.98 5.21 -7.68
N ASN A 25 -32.43 4.19 -7.04
CA ASN A 25 -31.18 4.35 -6.32
C ASN A 25 -30.11 4.68 -7.36
N SER A 26 -29.90 5.96 -7.59
CA SER A 26 -28.64 6.42 -8.12
C SER A 26 -27.56 5.88 -7.18
N PRO A 27 -26.56 5.14 -7.66
CA PRO A 27 -25.39 4.85 -6.82
C PRO A 27 -24.77 6.21 -6.53
N GLY A 28 -25.07 6.77 -5.37
CA GLY A 28 -24.32 7.87 -4.81
C GLY A 28 -22.88 7.40 -4.76
N SER A 29 -22.02 8.02 -5.54
CA SER A 29 -20.59 7.92 -5.40
C SER A 29 -20.26 8.46 -4.01
N SER A 30 -20.36 7.61 -2.99
CA SER A 30 -19.66 7.82 -1.75
C SER A 30 -18.19 7.68 -2.14
N THR A 31 -17.51 8.79 -2.34
CA THR A 31 -16.04 8.80 -2.30
C THR A 31 -15.69 8.43 -0.85
N ASP A 32 -15.58 7.13 -0.60
CA ASP A 32 -15.12 6.63 0.68
C ASP A 32 -13.75 7.25 0.92
N LYS A 33 -13.71 8.14 1.92
CA LYS A 33 -12.48 8.84 2.27
C LYS A 33 -11.45 7.82 2.70
N ILE A 34 -10.24 7.91 2.17
CA ILE A 34 -9.13 7.06 2.59
C ILE A 34 -9.00 7.10 4.11
N PRO A 35 -9.01 5.94 4.80
CA PRO A 35 -9.02 5.88 6.27
C PRO A 35 -7.62 6.14 6.86
N TYR A 36 -6.83 7.00 6.25
CA TYR A 36 -5.50 7.38 6.68
C TYR A 36 -5.34 8.91 6.66
N PRO A 37 -4.88 9.56 7.73
CA PRO A 37 -4.69 11.00 7.75
C PRO A 37 -3.49 11.43 6.89
N ALA A 38 -3.54 12.66 6.36
CA ALA A 38 -2.36 13.28 5.77
C ALA A 38 -1.26 13.45 6.83
N PHE A 39 -0.01 13.23 6.44
CA PHE A 39 1.11 13.35 7.36
C PHE A 39 2.41 13.78 6.66
N THR A 40 3.30 14.35 7.45
CA THR A 40 4.75 14.47 7.17
C THR A 40 5.50 13.77 8.27
N ALA A 41 6.36 12.82 7.93
CA ALA A 41 7.14 12.04 8.88
C ALA A 41 8.62 12.06 8.46
N ASN A 42 9.48 12.48 9.40
CA ASN A 42 10.92 12.50 9.21
C ASN A 42 11.53 11.25 9.83
N TYR A 43 12.52 10.70 9.15
CA TYR A 43 13.20 9.49 9.55
C TYR A 43 14.69 9.64 9.45
N GLN A 44 15.40 8.86 10.25
CA GLN A 44 16.81 8.62 10.09
C GLN A 44 17.04 7.17 9.67
N ALA A 45 17.61 6.98 8.49
CA ALA A 45 18.01 5.70 7.95
C ALA A 45 19.48 5.44 8.31
N GLN A 46 19.78 4.26 8.86
CA GLN A 46 21.12 3.83 9.21
C GLN A 46 21.45 2.52 8.52
N TRP A 47 22.60 2.48 7.90
CA TRP A 47 23.19 1.26 7.39
C TRP A 47 24.42 0.89 8.22
N LYS A 48 24.35 -0.26 8.87
CA LYS A 48 25.44 -0.82 9.69
C LYS A 48 26.02 -2.04 8.98
N GLY A 49 26.92 -1.79 8.04
CA GLY A 49 27.52 -2.86 7.24
C GLY A 49 28.86 -2.42 6.70
N GLY A 50 29.85 -2.32 7.59
CA GLY A 50 31.20 -1.86 7.28
C GLY A 50 31.84 -1.22 8.49
N TRP A 51 33.01 -0.56 8.28
CA TRP A 51 33.77 0.08 9.35
C TRP A 51 33.07 1.30 9.95
N PHE A 52 32.15 1.95 9.16
CA PHE A 52 31.40 3.12 9.62
C PHE A 52 29.94 2.99 9.29
N PRO A 53 29.03 3.32 10.23
CA PRO A 53 27.61 3.43 9.92
C PRO A 53 27.38 4.64 9.01
N ILE A 54 26.62 4.44 7.93
CA ILE A 54 26.11 5.52 7.07
C ILE A 54 24.73 5.91 7.60
N THR A 55 24.55 7.20 7.87
CA THR A 55 23.28 7.76 8.30
C THR A 55 22.77 8.72 7.22
N VAL A 56 21.48 8.60 6.87
CA VAL A 56 20.80 9.41 5.87
C VAL A 56 19.47 9.87 6.43
N ASP A 57 19.16 11.15 6.28
CA ASP A 57 17.84 11.67 6.61
C ASP A 57 16.86 11.35 5.50
N ALA A 58 15.63 11.03 5.88
CA ALA A 58 14.56 10.73 4.94
C ALA A 58 13.25 11.37 5.40
N VAL A 59 12.40 11.71 4.43
CA VAL A 59 11.07 12.28 4.66
C VAL A 59 10.03 11.45 3.92
N ARG A 60 8.93 11.19 4.58
CA ARG A 60 7.76 10.54 3.98
C ARG A 60 6.56 11.46 4.16
N THR A 61 5.88 11.78 3.08
CA THR A 61 4.68 12.62 3.08
C THR A 61 3.50 11.89 2.47
N LEU A 62 2.32 12.07 3.05
CA LEU A 62 1.06 11.66 2.48
C LEU A 62 0.15 12.89 2.34
N THR A 63 -0.25 13.18 1.13
CA THR A 63 -1.16 14.27 0.79
C THR A 63 -2.34 13.77 -0.04
N TYR A 64 -3.39 14.57 -0.14
CA TYR A 64 -4.59 14.27 -0.94
C TYR A 64 -4.93 15.44 -1.84
N ASP A 65 -5.38 15.13 -3.06
CA ASP A 65 -5.96 16.11 -3.97
C ASP A 65 -7.44 16.40 -3.63
N ASP A 66 -8.04 17.37 -4.32
CA ASP A 66 -9.45 17.76 -4.13
C ASP A 66 -10.44 16.64 -4.51
N LYS A 67 -9.99 15.62 -5.25
CA LYS A 67 -10.78 14.44 -5.64
C LYS A 67 -10.63 13.28 -4.63
N GLY A 68 -9.78 13.44 -3.61
CA GLY A 68 -9.47 12.43 -2.62
C GLY A 68 -8.46 11.39 -3.08
N ASN A 69 -7.75 11.58 -4.20
CA ASN A 69 -6.63 10.73 -4.54
C ASN A 69 -5.43 11.06 -3.64
N GLY A 70 -4.69 10.02 -3.27
CA GLY A 70 -3.52 10.15 -2.41
C GLY A 70 -2.22 10.18 -3.20
N GLU A 71 -1.26 10.97 -2.71
CA GLU A 71 0.14 10.89 -3.08
C GLU A 71 0.97 10.55 -1.85
N LEU A 72 1.62 9.39 -1.87
CA LEU A 72 2.62 9.01 -0.89
C LEU A 72 3.99 9.18 -1.51
N LYS A 73 4.80 10.07 -0.92
CA LYS A 73 6.16 10.35 -1.36
C LYS A 73 7.16 9.95 -0.28
N PHE A 74 8.26 9.34 -0.68
CA PHE A 74 9.44 9.08 0.15
C PHE A 74 10.66 9.70 -0.50
N MET A 75 11.42 10.45 0.27
CA MET A 75 12.68 11.05 -0.15
C MET A 75 13.76 10.74 0.87
N ALA A 76 14.92 10.32 0.40
CA ALA A 76 16.12 10.21 1.21
C ALA A 76 17.27 10.84 0.42
N ASP A 77 18.02 11.73 1.04
CA ASP A 77 19.08 12.46 0.37
C ASP A 77 20.34 12.52 1.23
N SER A 78 21.46 12.42 0.56
CA SER A 78 22.80 12.55 1.15
C SER A 78 23.74 13.22 0.15
N SER A 79 24.92 13.62 0.61
CA SER A 79 25.94 14.26 -0.26
C SER A 79 26.39 13.39 -1.43
N ILE A 80 26.13 12.09 -1.42
CA ILE A 80 26.63 11.15 -2.43
C ILE A 80 25.54 10.41 -3.21
N ALA A 81 24.31 10.36 -2.71
CA ALA A 81 23.20 9.66 -3.36
C ALA A 81 21.84 10.16 -2.86
N GLY A 82 20.89 10.23 -3.77
CA GLY A 82 19.49 10.55 -3.50
C GLY A 82 18.56 9.41 -3.94
N LEU A 83 17.42 9.32 -3.26
CA LEU A 83 16.31 8.43 -3.60
C LEU A 83 15.01 9.19 -3.50
N GLU A 84 14.19 9.12 -4.54
CA GLU A 84 12.82 9.58 -4.54
C GLU A 84 11.90 8.44 -4.99
N GLU A 85 10.86 8.17 -4.24
CA GLU A 85 9.77 7.26 -4.59
C GLU A 85 8.44 7.98 -4.43
N ILE A 86 7.54 7.85 -5.40
CA ILE A 86 6.21 8.46 -5.37
C ILE A 86 5.19 7.41 -5.81
N SER A 87 4.15 7.22 -4.99
CA SER A 87 2.98 6.42 -5.31
C SER A 87 1.75 7.33 -5.33
N ASN A 88 1.13 7.47 -6.50
CA ASN A 88 -0.18 8.08 -6.65
C ASN A 88 -1.23 6.98 -6.67
N PHE A 89 -2.29 7.13 -5.89
CA PHE A 89 -3.28 6.07 -5.70
C PHE A 89 -4.67 6.63 -5.41
N THR A 90 -5.67 5.77 -5.53
CA THR A 90 -7.04 6.05 -5.09
C THR A 90 -7.47 5.02 -4.04
N TRP A 91 -8.58 5.31 -3.34
CA TRP A 91 -9.22 4.41 -2.40
C TRP A 91 -10.52 3.89 -2.99
N GLN A 92 -10.65 2.59 -3.13
CA GLN A 92 -11.84 1.94 -3.65
C GLN A 92 -11.92 0.50 -3.13
N ASP A 93 -13.12 0.02 -2.81
CA ASP A 93 -13.38 -1.35 -2.34
C ASP A 93 -12.53 -1.71 -1.10
N ASN A 94 -12.38 -0.77 -0.16
CA ASN A 94 -11.54 -0.88 1.04
C ASN A 94 -10.05 -1.20 0.76
N GLN A 95 -9.56 -0.77 -0.39
CA GLN A 95 -8.19 -0.97 -0.81
C GLN A 95 -7.55 0.30 -1.37
N ILE A 96 -6.26 0.43 -1.14
CA ILE A 96 -5.42 1.35 -1.88
C ILE A 96 -5.18 0.76 -3.25
N LYS A 97 -5.58 1.50 -4.30
CA LYS A 97 -5.37 1.14 -5.70
C LYS A 97 -4.32 2.06 -6.31
N PRO A 98 -3.08 1.60 -6.47
CA PRO A 98 -2.06 2.38 -7.16
C PRO A 98 -2.51 2.82 -8.56
N LEU A 99 -2.21 4.05 -8.93
CA LEU A 99 -2.42 4.60 -10.28
C LEU A 99 -1.08 4.77 -10.99
N GLN A 100 -0.08 5.26 -10.27
CA GLN A 100 1.28 5.43 -10.78
C GLN A 100 2.29 5.26 -9.65
N TYR A 101 3.39 4.59 -9.94
CA TYR A 101 4.58 4.53 -9.09
C TYR A 101 5.80 5.02 -9.85
N ARG A 102 6.52 5.97 -9.26
CA ARG A 102 7.79 6.48 -9.78
C ARG A 102 8.91 6.20 -8.80
N TYR A 103 10.08 5.89 -9.33
CA TYR A 103 11.31 5.67 -8.59
C TYR A 103 12.45 6.35 -9.31
N LEU A 104 13.17 7.20 -8.61
CA LEU A 104 14.35 7.90 -9.10
C LEU A 104 15.47 7.73 -8.07
N ARG A 105 16.63 7.26 -8.54
CA ARG A 105 17.82 7.16 -7.73
C ARG A 105 18.99 7.87 -8.41
N THR A 106 19.64 8.76 -7.69
CA THR A 106 20.73 9.61 -8.17
C THR A 106 22.03 9.31 -7.44
N GLY A 107 23.15 9.86 -7.96
CA GLY A 107 24.45 9.76 -7.32
C GLY A 107 25.20 8.45 -7.61
N LEU A 108 26.08 8.04 -6.69
CA LEU A 108 27.00 6.92 -6.88
C LEU A 108 26.33 5.56 -7.06
N PHE A 109 25.10 5.40 -6.55
CA PHE A 109 24.34 4.15 -6.60
C PHE A 109 23.15 4.24 -7.53
N LYS A 110 23.34 4.91 -8.69
CA LYS A 110 22.27 5.09 -9.68
C LYS A 110 21.69 3.74 -10.10
N GLU A 111 20.36 3.64 -10.12
CA GLU A 111 19.60 2.56 -10.74
C GLU A 111 18.76 3.12 -11.89
N PRO A 112 18.30 2.28 -12.83
CA PRO A 112 17.32 2.73 -13.84
C PRO A 112 16.07 3.29 -13.19
N ASP A 113 15.63 4.43 -13.69
CA ASP A 113 14.38 5.07 -13.29
C ASP A 113 13.19 4.15 -13.61
N ARG A 114 12.13 4.30 -12.83
CA ARG A 114 10.91 3.51 -13.01
C ARG A 114 9.72 4.46 -13.04
N ASP A 115 8.90 4.29 -14.02
CA ASP A 115 7.55 4.86 -14.08
C ASP A 115 6.60 3.71 -14.45
N GLN A 116 5.74 3.32 -13.51
CA GLN A 116 4.82 2.20 -13.64
C GLN A 116 3.40 2.74 -13.50
N ARG A 117 2.57 2.54 -14.52
CA ARG A 117 1.16 2.97 -14.53
C ARG A 117 0.25 1.77 -14.43
N PHE A 118 -0.72 1.85 -13.53
CA PHE A 118 -1.68 0.78 -13.21
C PHE A 118 -3.04 1.15 -13.79
N ASN A 119 -3.49 0.42 -14.79
CA ASN A 119 -4.80 0.60 -15.38
C ASN A 119 -5.78 -0.45 -14.85
N TRP A 120 -6.61 -0.05 -13.91
CA TRP A 120 -7.58 -0.93 -13.24
C TRP A 120 -8.72 -1.39 -14.14
N LEU A 121 -9.10 -0.57 -15.13
CA LEU A 121 -10.14 -0.92 -16.10
C LEU A 121 -9.64 -1.98 -17.10
N GLN A 122 -8.44 -1.76 -17.65
CA GLN A 122 -7.81 -2.67 -18.61
C GLN A 122 -7.09 -3.85 -17.95
N LYS A 123 -6.89 -3.80 -16.61
CA LYS A 123 -6.20 -4.80 -15.83
C LYS A 123 -4.77 -5.08 -16.35
N ASN A 124 -4.03 -4.01 -16.58
CA ASN A 124 -2.64 -4.10 -17.01
C ASN A 124 -1.74 -3.07 -16.31
N ILE A 125 -0.45 -3.30 -16.41
CA ILE A 125 0.60 -2.38 -15.92
C ILE A 125 1.47 -2.03 -17.10
N THR A 126 1.73 -0.73 -17.29
CA THR A 126 2.57 -0.22 -18.37
C THR A 126 3.75 0.59 -17.83
N ASN A 127 4.81 0.66 -18.62
CA ASN A 127 5.86 1.65 -18.40
C ASN A 127 5.33 3.03 -18.78
N GLY A 128 5.45 4.03 -17.90
CA GLY A 128 4.88 5.36 -18.10
C GLY A 128 5.52 6.16 -19.24
N GLU A 129 6.80 5.90 -19.53
CA GLU A 129 7.54 6.58 -20.60
C GLU A 129 7.29 5.92 -21.95
N THR A 130 7.53 4.61 -22.02
CA THR A 130 7.49 3.86 -23.30
C THR A 130 6.10 3.33 -23.64
N GLN A 131 5.15 3.40 -22.74
CA GLN A 131 3.81 2.81 -22.84
C GLN A 131 3.81 1.28 -23.04
N GLN A 132 4.97 0.64 -22.92
CA GLN A 132 5.09 -0.80 -23.06
C GLN A 132 4.40 -1.51 -21.90
N GLU A 133 3.54 -2.49 -22.21
CA GLU A 133 2.87 -3.32 -21.22
C GLU A 133 3.82 -4.36 -20.62
N PHE A 134 3.74 -4.54 -19.31
CA PHE A 134 4.33 -5.67 -18.58
C PHE A 134 3.36 -6.85 -18.60
N LYS A 135 3.36 -7.60 -19.70
CA LYS A 135 2.40 -8.68 -19.97
C LYS A 135 2.39 -9.77 -18.88
N GLY A 136 1.19 -10.24 -18.53
CA GLY A 136 1.01 -11.33 -17.57
C GLY A 136 1.25 -10.94 -16.10
N HIS A 137 1.35 -9.64 -15.82
CA HIS A 137 1.59 -9.12 -14.48
C HIS A 137 0.41 -8.25 -14.01
N TRP A 138 -0.73 -8.88 -13.75
CA TRP A 138 -1.87 -8.21 -13.13
C TRP A 138 -2.41 -9.05 -11.96
N HIS A 139 -2.85 -8.35 -10.92
CA HIS A 139 -3.60 -8.91 -9.80
C HIS A 139 -4.62 -7.87 -9.31
N ASN A 140 -5.80 -8.32 -8.88
CA ASN A 140 -6.87 -7.40 -8.43
C ASN A 140 -6.56 -6.68 -7.10
N GLU A 141 -5.51 -7.07 -6.41
CA GLU A 141 -5.03 -6.45 -5.16
C GLU A 141 -3.59 -5.95 -5.32
N VAL A 142 -3.17 -5.69 -6.57
CA VAL A 142 -1.79 -5.29 -6.84
C VAL A 142 -1.45 -4.00 -6.12
N GLN A 143 -0.26 -3.98 -5.49
CA GLN A 143 0.34 -2.84 -4.83
C GLN A 143 1.64 -2.44 -5.53
N ASP A 144 2.09 -1.21 -5.31
CA ASP A 144 3.45 -0.79 -5.64
C ASP A 144 4.39 -0.85 -4.42
N ASN A 145 5.64 -0.43 -4.59
CA ASN A 145 6.66 -0.52 -3.53
C ASN A 145 6.48 0.47 -2.36
N LEU A 146 5.52 1.40 -2.41
CA LEU A 146 5.16 2.31 -1.33
C LEU A 146 3.77 2.04 -0.77
N SER A 147 2.78 1.84 -1.66
CA SER A 147 1.36 1.73 -1.31
C SER A 147 1.07 0.58 -0.35
N TYR A 148 1.76 -0.57 -0.48
CA TYR A 148 1.57 -1.71 0.41
C TYR A 148 1.80 -1.38 1.90
N ASN A 149 2.66 -0.40 2.19
CA ASN A 149 2.93 0.00 3.57
C ASN A 149 1.74 0.73 4.21
N LEU A 150 1.02 1.56 3.42
CA LEU A 150 -0.21 2.20 3.89
C LEU A 150 -1.32 1.16 4.05
N GLN A 151 -1.47 0.27 3.07
CA GLN A 151 -2.45 -0.82 3.16
C GLN A 151 -2.19 -1.69 4.40
N ALA A 152 -0.92 -1.97 4.71
CA ALA A 152 -0.56 -2.71 5.92
C ALA A 152 -1.01 -1.99 7.21
N GLY A 153 -0.83 -0.68 7.29
CA GLY A 153 -1.33 0.12 8.42
C GLY A 153 -2.86 0.03 8.58
N ILE A 154 -3.59 0.11 7.47
CA ILE A 154 -5.05 -0.02 7.45
C ILE A 154 -5.49 -1.43 7.87
N ASP A 155 -4.86 -2.46 7.33
CA ASP A 155 -5.19 -3.85 7.64
C ASP A 155 -4.90 -4.20 9.11
N LEU A 156 -3.81 -3.70 9.68
CA LEU A 156 -3.50 -3.83 11.10
C LEU A 156 -4.51 -3.08 11.97
N LYS A 157 -4.93 -1.87 11.57
CA LYS A 157 -5.98 -1.09 12.25
C LYS A 157 -7.30 -1.86 12.28
N ASN A 158 -7.59 -2.63 11.22
CA ASN A 158 -8.76 -3.49 11.10
C ASN A 158 -8.58 -4.86 11.77
N GLY A 159 -7.50 -5.09 12.52
CA GLY A 159 -7.26 -6.29 13.31
C GLY A 159 -6.71 -7.48 12.54
N LYS A 160 -6.26 -7.32 11.28
CA LYS A 160 -5.61 -8.41 10.56
C LYS A 160 -4.25 -8.74 11.18
N THR A 161 -3.97 -10.01 11.37
CA THR A 161 -2.72 -10.52 11.96
C THR A 161 -1.81 -11.20 10.94
N GLN A 162 -2.37 -11.59 9.81
CA GLN A 162 -1.65 -12.13 8.64
C GLN A 162 -2.26 -11.53 7.39
N PHE A 163 -1.43 -11.08 6.47
CA PHE A 163 -1.86 -10.51 5.20
C PHE A 163 -0.74 -10.59 4.16
N SER A 164 -1.13 -10.59 2.90
CA SER A 164 -0.22 -10.72 1.77
C SER A 164 -0.60 -9.73 0.69
N TYR A 165 0.41 -9.14 0.05
CA TYR A 165 0.20 -8.22 -1.07
C TYR A 165 0.98 -8.68 -2.29
N PRO A 166 0.33 -8.78 -3.45
CA PRO A 166 1.01 -8.88 -4.74
C PRO A 166 1.61 -7.51 -5.10
N VAL A 167 2.90 -7.34 -4.83
CA VAL A 167 3.62 -6.07 -5.11
C VAL A 167 4.30 -6.15 -6.47
N PHE A 168 4.00 -5.19 -7.35
CA PHE A 168 4.69 -5.08 -8.63
C PHE A 168 6.02 -4.37 -8.43
N ASP A 169 7.09 -5.16 -8.44
CA ASP A 169 8.46 -4.67 -8.28
C ASP A 169 9.26 -4.85 -9.57
N ARG A 170 9.74 -3.74 -10.12
CA ARG A 170 10.51 -3.65 -11.36
C ARG A 170 9.71 -4.13 -12.58
N LYS A 171 9.69 -5.43 -12.85
CA LYS A 171 9.05 -6.03 -14.03
C LYS A 171 8.20 -7.25 -13.70
N LYS A 172 7.90 -7.53 -12.42
CA LYS A 172 7.15 -8.71 -11.99
C LYS A 172 6.44 -8.50 -10.67
N ILE A 173 5.37 -9.26 -10.46
CA ILE A 173 4.71 -9.35 -9.17
C ILE A 173 5.51 -10.26 -8.23
N LYS A 174 5.67 -9.81 -6.98
CA LYS A 174 6.21 -10.56 -5.85
C LYS A 174 5.18 -10.60 -4.75
N SER A 175 5.06 -11.71 -4.03
CA SER A 175 4.28 -11.76 -2.81
C SER A 175 5.09 -11.17 -1.66
N PHE A 176 4.48 -10.22 -0.95
CA PHE A 176 4.97 -9.66 0.30
C PHE A 176 4.04 -10.15 1.42
N ASP A 177 4.47 -11.17 2.14
CA ASP A 177 3.68 -11.83 3.16
C ASP A 177 4.06 -11.29 4.54
N PHE A 178 3.07 -10.90 5.34
CA PHE A 178 3.27 -10.30 6.65
C PHE A 178 2.59 -11.10 7.73
N GLN A 179 3.26 -11.18 8.89
CA GLN A 179 2.72 -11.80 10.09
C GLN A 179 2.93 -10.89 11.29
N LEU A 180 1.89 -10.73 12.09
CA LEU A 180 1.97 -10.08 13.39
C LEU A 180 2.94 -10.85 14.30
N VAL A 181 3.92 -10.15 14.84
CA VAL A 181 4.86 -10.70 15.84
C VAL A 181 4.37 -10.41 17.25
N GLY A 182 3.82 -9.22 17.48
CA GLY A 182 3.32 -8.81 18.80
C GLY A 182 3.19 -7.30 18.94
N PHE A 183 2.93 -6.89 20.17
CA PHE A 183 2.80 -5.49 20.57
C PHE A 183 3.93 -5.15 21.54
N GLU A 184 4.55 -4.01 21.35
CA GLU A 184 5.61 -3.54 22.23
C GLU A 184 5.64 -2.00 22.32
N ALA A 185 6.15 -1.49 23.43
CA ALA A 185 6.40 -0.06 23.56
C ALA A 185 7.78 0.26 22.99
N LEU A 186 7.82 1.16 22.00
CA LEU A 186 9.03 1.59 21.33
C LEU A 186 9.46 2.98 21.81
N ASN A 187 10.68 3.12 22.33
CA ASN A 187 11.26 4.42 22.60
C ASN A 187 11.75 5.04 21.29
N THR A 188 11.24 6.23 20.97
CA THR A 188 11.58 7.00 19.75
C THR A 188 11.98 8.42 20.14
N GLN A 189 12.43 9.22 19.17
CA GLN A 189 12.73 10.64 19.41
C GLN A 189 11.46 11.47 19.68
N VAL A 190 10.30 10.99 19.24
CA VAL A 190 8.99 11.62 19.53
C VAL A 190 8.31 11.04 20.77
N GLY A 191 9.06 10.35 21.63
CA GLY A 191 8.55 9.76 22.88
C GLY A 191 8.37 8.25 22.81
N LYS A 192 7.71 7.71 23.83
CA LYS A 192 7.40 6.27 23.96
C LYS A 192 6.08 5.96 23.27
N LEU A 193 6.13 5.19 22.19
CA LEU A 193 4.98 4.85 21.35
C LEU A 193 4.51 3.41 21.58
N ARG A 194 3.19 3.19 21.64
CA ARG A 194 2.62 1.84 21.58
C ARG A 194 2.65 1.36 20.14
N THR A 195 3.33 0.25 19.89
CA THR A 195 3.51 -0.23 18.52
C THR A 195 3.03 -1.66 18.32
N VAL A 196 2.62 -1.95 17.11
CA VAL A 196 2.46 -3.29 16.58
C VAL A 196 3.65 -3.60 15.69
N LYS A 197 4.25 -4.77 15.92
CA LYS A 197 5.40 -5.28 15.16
C LYS A 197 4.96 -6.39 14.23
N VAL A 198 5.32 -6.28 12.96
CA VAL A 198 5.12 -7.32 11.95
C VAL A 198 6.44 -7.79 11.37
N GLU A 199 6.50 -9.05 10.94
CA GLU A 199 7.61 -9.62 10.18
C GLU A 199 7.17 -9.75 8.71
N LEU A 200 8.01 -9.29 7.78
CA LEU A 200 7.90 -9.61 6.37
C LEU A 200 8.49 -11.00 6.12
N ILE A 201 7.64 -11.93 5.71
CA ILE A 201 8.00 -13.32 5.43
C ILE A 201 8.37 -13.41 3.96
N GLU A 202 9.63 -13.66 3.68
CA GLU A 202 10.08 -13.93 2.31
C GLU A 202 9.79 -15.38 1.93
N SER A 203 9.07 -15.58 0.83
CA SER A 203 8.63 -16.89 0.32
C SER A 203 9.78 -17.87 -0.02
N LYS A 204 11.01 -17.43 -0.05
CA LYS A 204 12.18 -18.29 -0.24
C LYS A 204 12.58 -18.95 1.07
N LYS A 205 12.26 -20.21 1.27
CA LYS A 205 12.63 -21.07 2.42
C LYS A 205 14.11 -21.01 2.85
N LYS A 206 15.00 -20.39 2.08
CA LYS A 206 16.43 -20.21 2.37
C LYS A 206 16.85 -18.77 2.63
N SER A 207 15.91 -17.82 2.68
CA SER A 207 16.28 -16.42 2.99
C SER A 207 16.62 -16.29 4.47
N LYS A 208 17.90 -15.98 4.76
CA LYS A 208 18.33 -15.59 6.12
C LYS A 208 18.07 -14.10 6.39
N LYS A 209 17.49 -13.38 5.43
CA LYS A 209 17.09 -11.99 5.58
C LYS A 209 15.82 -11.94 6.43
N LYS A 210 15.80 -11.08 7.45
CA LYS A 210 14.64 -10.80 8.28
C LYS A 210 14.30 -9.33 8.23
N THR A 211 13.05 -9.01 7.98
CA THR A 211 12.55 -7.63 7.95
C THR A 211 11.41 -7.49 8.95
N PHE A 212 11.56 -6.56 9.89
CA PHE A 212 10.53 -6.20 10.86
C PHE A 212 10.10 -4.75 10.64
N ILE A 213 8.81 -4.49 10.78
CA ILE A 213 8.23 -3.15 10.68
C ILE A 213 7.38 -2.89 11.92
N TRP A 214 7.48 -1.67 12.46
CA TRP A 214 6.69 -1.21 13.61
C TRP A 214 5.77 -0.08 13.18
N PHE A 215 4.51 -0.20 13.56
CA PHE A 215 3.47 0.78 13.31
C PHE A 215 2.93 1.31 14.62
N ALA A 216 2.80 2.64 14.76
CA ALA A 216 2.30 3.27 15.98
C ALA A 216 0.76 3.20 16.04
N GLN A 217 0.23 2.50 17.04
CA GLN A 217 -1.22 2.27 17.20
C GLN A 217 -1.99 3.58 17.45
N ASP A 218 -1.42 4.52 18.22
CA ASP A 218 -2.07 5.76 18.60
C ASP A 218 -2.03 6.84 17.49
N TYR A 219 -1.32 6.55 16.40
CA TYR A 219 -1.10 7.46 15.28
C TYR A 219 -1.47 6.83 13.95
N ASP A 220 -2.69 6.28 13.88
CA ASP A 220 -3.26 5.66 12.69
C ASP A 220 -2.33 4.63 12.03
N TYR A 221 -1.58 3.89 12.83
CA TYR A 221 -0.60 2.91 12.36
C TYR A 221 0.45 3.52 11.44
N LEU A 222 0.91 4.74 11.75
CA LEU A 222 2.07 5.32 11.10
C LEU A 222 3.28 4.39 11.27
N LEU A 223 4.02 4.14 10.17
CA LEU A 223 5.28 3.42 10.23
C LEU A 223 6.30 4.23 11.05
N VAL A 224 6.84 3.65 12.13
CA VAL A 224 7.77 4.33 13.04
C VAL A 224 9.16 3.72 13.06
N ARG A 225 9.28 2.45 12.68
CA ARG A 225 10.56 1.77 12.51
C ARG A 225 10.47 0.70 11.45
N LEU A 226 11.53 0.56 10.65
CA LEU A 226 11.80 -0.61 9.81
C LEU A 226 13.20 -1.11 10.12
N LYS A 227 13.34 -2.41 10.36
CA LYS A 227 14.66 -3.04 10.59
C LYS A 227 14.80 -4.28 9.72
N GLN A 228 15.85 -4.28 8.93
CA GLN A 228 16.19 -5.39 8.06
C GLN A 228 17.58 -5.91 8.39
N LYS A 229 17.66 -7.19 8.75
CA LYS A 229 18.93 -7.91 8.94
C LYS A 229 19.20 -8.73 7.69
N GLN A 230 20.33 -8.47 7.05
CA GLN A 230 20.82 -9.22 5.89
C GLN A 230 21.47 -10.54 6.27
N LYS A 231 21.72 -11.41 5.29
CA LYS A 231 22.39 -12.72 5.49
C LYS A 231 23.81 -12.61 6.02
N ASP A 232 24.53 -11.57 5.60
CA ASP A 232 25.91 -11.28 5.99
C ASP A 232 26.02 -10.55 7.34
N GLY A 233 24.90 -10.37 8.03
CA GLY A 233 24.83 -9.69 9.33
C GLY A 233 24.66 -8.18 9.24
N GLN A 234 24.71 -7.57 8.05
CA GLN A 234 24.44 -6.15 7.89
C GLN A 234 23.01 -5.82 8.34
N VAL A 235 22.86 -4.66 8.97
CA VAL A 235 21.57 -4.18 9.48
C VAL A 235 21.23 -2.86 8.81
N TYR A 236 20.05 -2.84 8.20
CA TYR A 236 19.36 -1.65 7.73
C TYR A 236 18.31 -1.27 8.77
N GLU A 237 18.28 -0.01 9.17
CA GLU A 237 17.29 0.45 10.15
C GLU A 237 16.83 1.86 9.78
N ILE A 238 15.51 2.08 9.78
CA ILE A 238 14.87 3.38 9.59
C ILE A 238 14.08 3.65 10.86
N ASN A 239 14.31 4.81 11.50
CA ASN A 239 13.64 5.21 12.73
C ASN A 239 12.99 6.57 12.56
N LEU A 240 11.76 6.72 13.07
CA LEU A 240 11.04 7.99 13.12
C LEU A 240 11.76 8.96 14.04
N THR A 241 11.97 10.19 13.57
CA THR A 241 12.61 11.29 14.32
C THR A 241 11.65 12.43 14.64
N ALA A 242 10.67 12.69 13.76
CA ALA A 242 9.61 13.66 13.96
C ALA A 242 8.41 13.29 13.07
N ALA A 243 7.21 13.70 13.45
CA ALA A 243 6.05 13.61 12.57
C ALA A 243 5.02 14.69 12.87
N GLU A 244 4.27 15.03 11.83
CA GLU A 244 3.06 15.85 11.89
C GLU A 244 1.93 15.08 11.20
N ILE A 245 0.79 14.94 11.88
CA ILE A 245 -0.39 14.24 11.37
C ILE A 245 -1.58 15.21 11.45
N ASN A 246 -2.23 15.48 10.30
CA ASN A 246 -3.32 16.47 10.21
C ASN A 246 -2.95 17.82 10.86
N GLY A 247 -1.74 18.31 10.64
CA GLY A 247 -1.26 19.59 11.22
C GLY A 247 -0.90 19.54 12.70
N LYS A 248 -0.87 18.36 13.33
CA LYS A 248 -0.49 18.17 14.74
C LYS A 248 0.84 17.45 14.86
N THR A 249 1.81 18.11 15.46
CA THR A 249 3.13 17.51 15.74
C THR A 249 3.01 16.42 16.81
N LEU A 250 3.63 15.27 16.57
CA LEU A 250 3.83 14.23 17.57
C LEU A 250 4.84 14.70 18.61
N LYS A 251 4.49 14.49 19.88
CA LYS A 251 5.34 14.80 21.04
C LYS A 251 5.42 13.58 21.93
#